data_25bd3b0bd1d35c9db959e394d54fd170
#
_entry.id   25bd3b0bd1d35c9db959e394d54fd170
#
_cell.length_a   1.000
_cell.length_b   1.000
_cell.length_c   1.000
_cell.angle_alpha   90.00
_cell.angle_beta   90.00
_cell.angle_gamma   90.00
#
_symmetry.space_group_name_H-M   'P 1'
#
loop_
_entity.id
_entity.type
_entity.pdbx_description
1 polymer ?
#
loop_
_entity_poly.entity_id
_entity_poly.type
_entity_poly.pdbx_seq_one_letter_code
_entity_poly.pdbx_strand_id
1 'polypeptide(L)'
;IRHGCKSVTQLEIMPRPPEERAADNPWPEWPKVYKMDYGQEEAKEVFGADPRQYLTATKKFIGDEDGNLKSLLIHEIEWKQENGRFSPVEVPGSEREIPAQVAFLAMGFLGPEDIIAEELGLERDSRSNIQADYGKFSTNIDGVFSAGDMRRGQSLVVWAINEGRAAARECDRYLMGETSLP
;
A
#
# COMPACT_ATOMS: atom_id res chain seq x y z
N ILE A 1 13.55 -17.33 -2.70
CA ILE A 1 13.89 -18.67 -2.21
C ILE A 1 14.19 -19.57 -3.40
N ARG A 2 13.24 -19.81 -4.28
CA ARG A 2 13.37 -20.72 -5.45
C ARG A 2 14.45 -20.29 -6.46
N HIS A 3 14.88 -19.05 -6.43
CA HIS A 3 16.02 -18.55 -7.22
C HIS A 3 17.39 -18.76 -6.53
N GLY A 4 17.43 -19.46 -5.41
CA GLY A 4 18.68 -19.84 -4.73
C GLY A 4 19.32 -18.71 -3.92
N CYS A 5 18.51 -17.78 -3.39
CA CYS A 5 19.04 -16.77 -2.45
C CYS A 5 19.54 -17.42 -1.16
N LYS A 6 20.50 -16.78 -0.50
CA LYS A 6 21.10 -17.27 0.74
C LYS A 6 20.25 -16.98 1.99
N SER A 7 19.44 -15.95 1.91
CA SER A 7 18.53 -15.51 2.98
C SER A 7 17.44 -14.59 2.42
N VAL A 8 16.33 -14.48 3.15
CA VAL A 8 15.26 -13.52 2.91
C VAL A 8 14.92 -12.84 4.23
N THR A 9 14.80 -11.53 4.22
CA THR A 9 14.28 -10.75 5.35
C THR A 9 13.15 -9.88 4.84
N GLN A 10 12.00 -9.95 5.49
CA GLN A 10 10.85 -9.09 5.24
C GLN A 10 10.72 -8.10 6.39
N LEU A 11 10.91 -6.82 6.11
CA LEU A 11 10.74 -5.74 7.10
C LEU A 11 9.28 -5.29 7.09
N GLU A 12 8.66 -5.26 8.26
CA GLU A 12 7.27 -4.90 8.46
C GLU A 12 7.16 -3.77 9.48
N ILE A 13 6.60 -2.65 9.06
CA ILE A 13 6.43 -1.47 9.91
C ILE A 13 5.34 -1.67 10.98
N MET A 14 4.36 -2.53 10.70
CA MET A 14 3.27 -2.82 11.62
C MET A 14 3.71 -3.79 12.73
N PRO A 15 3.04 -3.79 13.89
CA PRO A 15 3.25 -4.81 14.90
C PRO A 15 2.81 -6.18 14.40
N ARG A 16 3.40 -7.23 14.97
CA ARG A 16 2.98 -8.60 14.68
C ARG A 16 1.50 -8.77 15.06
N PRO A 17 0.65 -9.24 14.12
CA PRO A 17 -0.75 -9.49 14.43
C PRO A 17 -0.91 -10.54 15.55
N PRO A 18 -2.00 -10.46 16.32
CA PRO A 18 -2.30 -11.47 17.35
C PRO A 18 -2.62 -12.82 16.72
N GLU A 19 -2.47 -13.89 17.48
CA GLU A 19 -2.81 -15.26 17.03
C GLU A 19 -4.32 -15.45 16.85
N GLU A 20 -5.12 -14.75 17.67
CA GLU A 20 -6.58 -14.81 17.67
C GLU A 20 -7.18 -13.41 17.44
N ARG A 21 -8.46 -13.35 17.07
CA ARG A 21 -9.16 -12.08 16.89
C ARG A 21 -9.16 -11.25 18.16
N ALA A 22 -8.75 -10.01 18.05
CA ALA A 22 -8.90 -9.03 19.12
C ALA A 22 -10.37 -8.57 19.26
N ALA A 23 -10.71 -8.00 20.41
CA ALA A 23 -12.08 -7.53 20.68
C ALA A 23 -12.55 -6.41 19.74
N ASP A 24 -11.62 -5.63 19.19
CA ASP A 24 -11.87 -4.56 18.22
C ASP A 24 -11.92 -5.05 16.76
N ASN A 25 -11.81 -6.38 16.54
CA ASN A 25 -11.94 -7.00 15.24
C ASN A 25 -12.95 -8.17 15.27
N PRO A 26 -14.25 -7.89 15.56
CA PRO A 26 -15.27 -8.94 15.65
C PRO A 26 -15.65 -9.50 14.28
N TRP A 27 -16.24 -10.71 14.27
CA TRP A 27 -16.93 -11.21 13.10
C TRP A 27 -18.14 -10.26 12.76
N PRO A 28 -18.44 -9.95 11.49
CA PRO A 28 -17.95 -10.57 10.25
C PRO A 28 -16.76 -9.84 9.59
N GLU A 29 -16.07 -8.96 10.28
CA GLU A 29 -14.91 -8.27 9.72
C GLU A 29 -13.80 -9.25 9.28
N TRP A 30 -12.98 -8.80 8.34
CA TRP A 30 -11.79 -9.55 7.95
C TRP A 30 -10.86 -9.78 9.16
N PRO A 31 -10.42 -11.05 9.40
CA PRO A 31 -9.61 -11.34 10.58
C PRO A 31 -8.21 -10.73 10.48
N LYS A 32 -7.90 -9.80 11.38
CA LYS A 32 -6.57 -9.20 11.57
C LYS A 32 -5.73 -10.09 12.51
N VAL A 33 -5.45 -11.30 12.08
CA VAL A 33 -4.71 -12.30 12.87
C VAL A 33 -3.43 -12.71 12.16
N TYR A 34 -2.47 -13.20 12.93
CA TYR A 34 -1.23 -13.74 12.40
C TYR A 34 -1.51 -14.90 11.45
N LYS A 35 -0.94 -14.79 10.24
CA LYS A 35 -0.98 -15.85 9.24
C LYS A 35 0.39 -15.91 8.56
N MET A 36 0.82 -17.11 8.24
CA MET A 36 1.94 -17.33 7.33
C MET A 36 1.39 -17.60 5.94
N ASP A 37 1.93 -16.91 4.95
CA ASP A 37 1.68 -17.23 3.54
C ASP A 37 2.71 -18.26 3.09
N TYR A 38 2.41 -18.95 1.98
CA TYR A 38 3.23 -20.04 1.46
C TYR A 38 4.71 -19.65 1.27
N GLY A 39 4.99 -18.42 0.86
CA GLY A 39 6.36 -17.93 0.71
C GLY A 39 7.11 -17.76 2.03
N GLN A 40 6.40 -17.42 3.10
CA GLN A 40 6.97 -17.32 4.44
C GLN A 40 7.16 -18.70 5.07
N GLU A 41 6.24 -19.64 4.83
CA GLU A 41 6.38 -21.04 5.24
C GLU A 41 7.60 -21.68 4.56
N GLU A 42 7.74 -21.48 3.25
CA GLU A 42 8.90 -21.96 2.49
C GLU A 42 10.22 -21.34 2.99
N ALA A 43 10.23 -20.04 3.30
CA ALA A 43 11.39 -19.38 3.88
C ALA A 43 11.75 -19.93 5.24
N LYS A 44 10.75 -20.18 6.09
CA LYS A 44 10.95 -20.77 7.42
C LYS A 44 11.51 -22.19 7.33
N GLU A 45 11.04 -22.99 6.40
CA GLU A 45 11.53 -24.35 6.18
C GLU A 45 12.98 -24.37 5.69
N VAL A 46 13.31 -23.50 4.72
CA VAL A 46 14.65 -23.46 4.10
C VAL A 46 15.67 -22.78 4.98
N PHE A 47 15.32 -21.68 5.68
CA PHE A 47 16.26 -20.84 6.45
C PHE A 47 16.11 -21.01 7.97
N GLY A 48 15.14 -21.81 8.46
CA GLY A 48 14.96 -22.15 9.86
C GLY A 48 14.17 -21.13 10.69
N ALA A 49 13.71 -20.01 10.11
CA ALA A 49 12.96 -18.97 10.82
C ALA A 49 11.98 -18.23 9.90
N ASP A 50 10.93 -17.65 10.51
CA ASP A 50 10.05 -16.70 9.84
C ASP A 50 10.88 -15.49 9.33
N PRO A 51 10.80 -15.13 8.04
CA PRO A 51 11.61 -14.05 7.48
C PRO A 51 11.18 -12.65 7.94
N ARG A 52 10.03 -12.51 8.61
CA ARG A 52 9.46 -11.22 8.99
C ARG A 52 10.07 -10.66 10.26
N GLN A 53 10.40 -9.36 10.20
CA GLN A 53 10.80 -8.55 11.33
C GLN A 53 9.80 -7.39 11.46
N TYR A 54 9.00 -7.44 12.52
CA TYR A 54 7.94 -6.46 12.79
C TYR A 54 8.48 -5.21 13.48
N LEU A 55 7.72 -4.11 13.44
CA LEU A 55 8.08 -2.82 14.02
C LEU A 55 9.47 -2.36 13.57
N THR A 56 9.80 -2.59 12.31
CA THR A 56 11.13 -2.30 11.77
C THR A 56 11.00 -1.46 10.50
N ALA A 57 11.76 -0.38 10.43
CA ALA A 57 11.83 0.49 9.28
C ALA A 57 13.25 0.60 8.73
N THR A 58 13.35 0.90 7.43
CA THR A 58 14.64 1.15 6.76
C THR A 58 14.95 2.64 6.84
N LYS A 59 16.13 2.97 7.38
CA LYS A 59 16.64 4.34 7.46
C LYS A 59 17.48 4.72 6.25
N LYS A 60 18.33 3.78 5.77
CA LYS A 60 19.26 4.05 4.68
C LYS A 60 19.61 2.78 3.91
N PHE A 61 19.79 2.95 2.61
CA PHE A 61 20.43 1.97 1.73
C PHE A 61 21.92 2.30 1.66
N ILE A 62 22.77 1.30 1.89
CA ILE A 62 24.23 1.45 1.87
C ILE A 62 24.76 0.69 0.66
N GLY A 63 25.40 1.43 -0.25
CA GLY A 63 26.04 0.89 -1.44
C GLY A 63 27.52 0.51 -1.19
N ASP A 64 28.07 -0.26 -2.10
CA ASP A 64 29.50 -0.46 -2.26
C ASP A 64 30.12 0.61 -3.19
N GLU A 65 31.42 0.48 -3.49
CA GLU A 65 32.18 1.41 -4.35
C GLU A 65 31.70 1.36 -5.83
N ASP A 66 31.08 0.24 -6.23
CA ASP A 66 30.56 0.02 -7.58
C ASP A 66 29.08 0.46 -7.72
N GLY A 67 28.46 0.94 -6.63
CA GLY A 67 27.07 1.37 -6.60
C GLY A 67 26.05 0.23 -6.41
N ASN A 68 26.49 -1.00 -6.11
CA ASN A 68 25.59 -2.10 -5.76
C ASN A 68 25.16 -2.00 -4.30
N LEU A 69 23.97 -2.49 -4.00
CA LEU A 69 23.49 -2.58 -2.62
C LEU A 69 24.35 -3.56 -1.81
N LYS A 70 24.90 -3.08 -0.69
CA LYS A 70 25.68 -3.86 0.25
C LYS A 70 24.89 -4.22 1.51
N SER A 71 24.13 -3.26 2.04
CA SER A 71 23.41 -3.42 3.29
C SER A 71 22.29 -2.39 3.44
N LEU A 72 21.42 -2.63 4.42
CA LEU A 72 20.40 -1.68 4.89
C LEU A 72 20.72 -1.27 6.32
N LEU A 73 20.67 0.02 6.61
CA LEU A 73 20.57 0.52 7.97
C LEU A 73 19.10 0.54 8.35
N ILE A 74 18.74 -0.26 9.35
CA ILE A 74 17.38 -0.40 9.86
C ILE A 74 17.33 0.03 11.32
N HIS A 75 16.11 0.36 11.80
CA HIS A 75 15.85 0.69 13.20
C HIS A 75 14.49 0.15 13.62
N GLU A 76 14.31 0.00 14.92
CA GLU A 76 13.00 -0.32 15.50
C GLU A 76 12.14 0.94 15.59
N ILE A 77 10.83 0.75 15.52
CA ILE A 77 9.85 1.82 15.66
C ILE A 77 8.82 1.50 16.73
N GLU A 78 8.27 2.56 17.30
CA GLU A 78 7.06 2.53 18.12
C GLU A 78 5.97 3.35 17.45
N TRP A 79 4.73 2.86 17.50
CA TRP A 79 3.57 3.63 17.04
C TRP A 79 3.09 4.52 18.18
N LYS A 80 3.19 5.85 18.00
CA LYS A 80 2.70 6.84 18.95
C LYS A 80 1.52 7.59 18.37
N GLN A 81 0.56 7.87 19.25
CA GLN A 81 -0.58 8.71 18.90
C GLN A 81 -0.27 10.16 19.31
N GLU A 82 -0.14 11.03 18.32
CA GLU A 82 0.02 12.46 18.51
C GLU A 82 -1.07 13.20 17.72
N ASN A 83 -1.78 14.12 18.40
CA ASN A 83 -2.86 14.91 17.80
C ASN A 83 -3.94 14.07 17.08
N GLY A 84 -4.26 12.89 17.61
CA GLY A 84 -5.26 11.98 17.04
C GLY A 84 -4.77 11.17 15.82
N ARG A 85 -3.50 11.29 15.43
CA ARG A 85 -2.89 10.49 14.35
C ARG A 85 -1.85 9.54 14.92
N PHE A 86 -1.85 8.29 14.41
CA PHE A 86 -0.79 7.35 14.67
C PHE A 86 0.36 7.62 13.72
N SER A 87 1.57 7.77 14.26
CA SER A 87 2.80 7.89 13.49
C SER A 87 3.88 6.96 14.05
N PRO A 88 4.72 6.37 13.17
CA PRO A 88 5.86 5.58 13.61
C PRO A 88 6.96 6.52 14.11
N VAL A 89 7.50 6.23 15.28
CA VAL A 89 8.60 6.98 15.89
C VAL A 89 9.79 6.03 16.06
N GLU A 90 10.97 6.47 15.66
CA GLU A 90 12.20 5.71 15.83
C GLU A 90 12.51 5.46 17.30
N VAL A 91 12.90 4.23 17.65
CA VAL A 91 13.40 3.88 18.98
C VAL A 91 14.89 4.26 19.04
N PRO A 92 15.29 5.21 19.90
CA PRO A 92 16.69 5.64 19.95
C PRO A 92 17.65 4.48 20.28
N GLY A 93 18.74 4.41 19.54
CA GLY A 93 19.78 3.40 19.76
C GLY A 93 19.45 1.99 19.25
N SER A 94 18.35 1.82 18.51
CA SER A 94 17.96 0.53 17.90
C SER A 94 18.53 0.33 16.50
N GLU A 95 19.31 1.28 16.00
CA GLU A 95 19.92 1.17 14.66
C GLU A 95 20.83 -0.04 14.54
N ARG A 96 20.68 -0.74 13.45
CA ARG A 96 21.56 -1.86 13.09
C ARG A 96 21.64 -2.03 11.58
N GLU A 97 22.77 -2.50 11.13
CA GLU A 97 23.01 -2.80 9.72
C GLU A 97 22.74 -4.28 9.44
N ILE A 98 22.01 -4.56 8.36
CA ILE A 98 21.80 -5.92 7.87
C ILE A 98 22.32 -6.05 6.44
N PRO A 99 23.03 -7.14 6.09
CA PRO A 99 23.54 -7.36 4.74
C PRO A 99 22.36 -7.54 3.77
N ALA A 100 22.45 -6.89 2.60
CA ALA A 100 21.47 -7.02 1.54
C ALA A 100 22.10 -6.76 0.18
N GLN A 101 21.89 -7.64 -0.79
CA GLN A 101 22.32 -7.48 -2.17
C GLN A 101 21.19 -7.02 -3.08
N VAL A 102 19.95 -7.27 -2.68
CA VAL A 102 18.74 -6.84 -3.40
C VAL A 102 17.69 -6.42 -2.38
N ALA A 103 17.01 -5.32 -2.64
CA ALA A 103 15.86 -4.87 -1.86
C ALA A 103 14.67 -4.63 -2.78
N PHE A 104 13.51 -5.14 -2.39
CA PHE A 104 12.24 -4.90 -3.07
C PHE A 104 11.38 -3.98 -2.21
N LEU A 105 10.95 -2.86 -2.79
CA LEU A 105 10.01 -1.96 -2.14
C LEU A 105 8.59 -2.48 -2.34
N ALA A 106 7.97 -2.97 -1.27
CA ALA A 106 6.60 -3.49 -1.24
C ALA A 106 5.73 -2.66 -0.31
N MET A 107 5.80 -1.33 -0.44
CA MET A 107 5.23 -0.34 0.49
C MET A 107 3.84 0.16 0.07
N GLY A 108 3.19 -0.49 -0.89
CA GLY A 108 1.91 -0.06 -1.43
C GLY A 108 2.07 0.94 -2.58
N PHE A 109 1.04 1.74 -2.78
CA PHE A 109 0.95 2.67 -3.92
C PHE A 109 0.97 4.11 -3.43
N LEU A 110 1.57 4.99 -4.22
CA LEU A 110 1.61 6.44 -3.95
C LEU A 110 0.37 7.16 -4.51
N GLY A 111 -0.25 6.60 -5.52
CA GLY A 111 -1.40 7.18 -6.23
C GLY A 111 -1.40 6.80 -7.70
N PRO A 112 -2.30 7.35 -8.50
CA PRO A 112 -2.29 7.26 -9.95
C PRO A 112 -1.01 7.84 -10.55
N GLU A 113 -0.61 7.34 -11.73
CA GLU A 113 0.49 7.93 -12.50
C GLU A 113 0.21 9.39 -12.84
N ASP A 114 1.27 10.20 -12.88
CA ASP A 114 1.15 11.66 -13.00
C ASP A 114 0.82 12.14 -14.41
N ILE A 115 1.26 11.42 -15.44
CA ILE A 115 1.24 11.85 -16.84
C ILE A 115 -0.14 12.38 -17.26
N ILE A 116 -1.19 11.55 -17.15
CA ILE A 116 -2.56 11.94 -17.58
C ILE A 116 -3.10 13.10 -16.73
N ALA A 117 -2.82 13.08 -15.43
CA ALA A 117 -3.31 14.10 -14.52
C ALA A 117 -2.68 15.46 -14.81
N GLU A 118 -1.39 15.50 -15.11
CA GLU A 118 -0.64 16.71 -15.44
C GLU A 118 -1.02 17.24 -16.84
N GLU A 119 -1.07 16.38 -17.84
CA GLU A 119 -1.43 16.76 -19.21
C GLU A 119 -2.83 17.36 -19.32
N LEU A 120 -3.79 16.82 -18.56
CA LEU A 120 -5.17 17.31 -18.56
C LEU A 120 -5.44 18.39 -17.50
N GLY A 121 -4.51 18.66 -16.59
CA GLY A 121 -4.73 19.60 -15.49
C GLY A 121 -5.80 19.11 -14.50
N LEU A 122 -5.82 17.80 -14.20
CA LEU A 122 -6.78 17.22 -13.27
C LEU A 122 -6.44 17.56 -11.82
N GLU A 123 -7.44 17.99 -11.06
CA GLU A 123 -7.29 18.22 -9.62
C GLU A 123 -7.13 16.90 -8.86
N ARG A 124 -6.34 16.94 -7.80
CA ARG A 124 -6.06 15.79 -6.93
C ARG A 124 -6.56 16.05 -5.51
N ASP A 125 -6.95 14.99 -4.85
CA ASP A 125 -7.26 15.01 -3.42
C ASP A 125 -5.98 15.01 -2.56
N SER A 126 -6.14 15.07 -1.24
CA SER A 126 -5.02 15.05 -0.29
C SER A 126 -4.20 13.74 -0.27
N ARG A 127 -4.66 12.72 -0.99
CA ARG A 127 -4.01 11.41 -1.15
C ARG A 127 -3.45 11.19 -2.55
N SER A 128 -3.36 12.25 -3.35
CA SER A 128 -2.93 12.23 -4.75
C SER A 128 -3.86 11.50 -5.74
N ASN A 129 -5.08 11.10 -5.32
CA ASN A 129 -6.06 10.55 -6.24
C ASN A 129 -6.73 11.65 -7.05
N ILE A 130 -7.29 11.32 -8.22
CA ILE A 130 -8.03 12.28 -9.03
C ILE A 130 -9.32 12.66 -8.32
N GLN A 131 -9.51 13.95 -8.09
CA GLN A 131 -10.69 14.47 -7.39
C GLN A 131 -11.94 14.33 -8.25
N ALA A 132 -12.91 13.57 -7.76
CA ALA A 132 -14.24 13.43 -8.34
C ALA A 132 -15.23 12.96 -7.27
N ASP A 133 -16.42 13.54 -7.22
CA ASP A 133 -17.45 13.17 -6.25
C ASP A 133 -18.02 11.79 -6.53
N TYR A 134 -18.20 11.00 -5.46
CA TYR A 134 -18.91 9.73 -5.59
C TYR A 134 -20.34 9.95 -6.10
N GLY A 135 -20.72 9.17 -7.08
CA GLY A 135 -22.07 9.26 -7.71
C GLY A 135 -22.13 10.18 -8.92
N LYS A 136 -21.23 11.17 -9.04
CA LYS A 136 -21.09 12.03 -10.24
C LYS A 136 -19.91 11.63 -11.11
N PHE A 137 -18.81 11.28 -10.48
CA PHE A 137 -17.55 10.83 -11.10
C PHE A 137 -16.91 11.85 -12.06
N SER A 138 -17.52 13.02 -12.25
CA SER A 138 -16.94 14.10 -13.06
C SER A 138 -15.74 14.74 -12.33
N THR A 139 -14.71 15.07 -13.10
CA THR A 139 -13.54 15.80 -12.62
C THR A 139 -13.74 17.31 -12.78
N ASN A 140 -12.70 18.10 -12.50
CA ASN A 140 -12.67 19.53 -12.79
C ASN A 140 -12.66 19.84 -14.30
N ILE A 141 -12.41 18.86 -15.16
CA ILE A 141 -12.40 19.02 -16.61
C ILE A 141 -13.69 18.45 -17.20
N ASP A 142 -14.41 19.27 -17.96
CA ASP A 142 -15.67 18.88 -18.58
C ASP A 142 -15.50 17.68 -19.52
N GLY A 143 -16.40 16.71 -19.41
CA GLY A 143 -16.37 15.47 -20.18
C GLY A 143 -15.31 14.44 -19.70
N VAL A 144 -14.58 14.73 -18.63
CA VAL A 144 -13.61 13.81 -18.04
C VAL A 144 -14.12 13.24 -16.73
N PHE A 145 -14.12 11.91 -16.63
CA PHE A 145 -14.62 11.18 -15.46
C PHE A 145 -13.51 10.35 -14.83
N SER A 146 -13.56 10.16 -13.51
CA SER A 146 -12.62 9.32 -12.76
C SER A 146 -13.38 8.37 -11.83
N ALA A 147 -12.97 7.10 -11.80
CA ALA A 147 -13.61 6.06 -11.00
C ALA A 147 -12.61 5.01 -10.51
N GLY A 148 -13.04 4.20 -9.55
CA GLY A 148 -12.21 3.11 -9.01
C GLY A 148 -10.98 3.60 -8.26
N ASP A 149 -9.88 2.89 -8.40
CA ASP A 149 -8.63 3.19 -7.67
C ASP A 149 -8.10 4.59 -7.97
N MET A 150 -8.29 5.07 -9.20
CA MET A 150 -7.85 6.41 -9.60
C MET A 150 -8.55 7.52 -8.82
N ARG A 151 -9.81 7.34 -8.43
CA ARG A 151 -10.63 8.29 -7.69
C ARG A 151 -10.56 8.09 -6.18
N ARG A 152 -10.71 6.85 -5.71
CA ARG A 152 -10.85 6.57 -4.27
C ARG A 152 -9.56 6.10 -3.60
N GLY A 153 -8.50 5.88 -4.38
CA GLY A 153 -7.31 5.18 -3.95
C GLY A 153 -7.44 3.67 -4.09
N GLN A 154 -6.34 2.99 -4.04
CA GLN A 154 -6.28 1.54 -4.17
C GLN A 154 -7.26 0.85 -3.21
N SER A 155 -8.09 -0.02 -3.76
CA SER A 155 -9.14 -0.70 -3.01
C SER A 155 -9.52 -2.06 -3.63
N LEU A 156 -10.67 -2.59 -3.25
CA LEU A 156 -11.15 -3.89 -3.74
C LEU A 156 -11.69 -3.79 -5.17
N VAL A 157 -11.52 -4.84 -5.95
CA VAL A 157 -12.03 -4.95 -7.33
C VAL A 157 -13.56 -4.74 -7.41
N VAL A 158 -14.31 -5.12 -6.39
CA VAL A 158 -15.76 -4.88 -6.34
C VAL A 158 -16.11 -3.38 -6.35
N TRP A 159 -15.26 -2.54 -5.75
CA TRP A 159 -15.43 -1.09 -5.81
C TRP A 159 -15.07 -0.55 -7.19
N ALA A 160 -14.02 -1.05 -7.82
CA ALA A 160 -13.64 -0.65 -9.17
C ALA A 160 -14.75 -0.95 -10.18
N ILE A 161 -15.37 -2.14 -10.08
CA ILE A 161 -16.52 -2.53 -10.92
C ILE A 161 -17.73 -1.64 -10.64
N ASN A 162 -18.07 -1.44 -9.37
CA ASN A 162 -19.22 -0.61 -8.99
C ASN A 162 -19.07 0.84 -9.48
N GLU A 163 -17.94 1.46 -9.19
CA GLU A 163 -17.68 2.84 -9.60
C GLU A 163 -17.54 2.98 -11.11
N GLY A 164 -16.91 2.02 -11.80
CA GLY A 164 -16.79 2.03 -13.25
C GLY A 164 -18.17 1.98 -13.95
N ARG A 165 -19.09 1.14 -13.46
CA ARG A 165 -20.47 1.10 -13.96
C ARG A 165 -21.21 2.41 -13.70
N ALA A 166 -21.07 2.96 -12.51
CA ALA A 166 -21.72 4.20 -12.16
C ALA A 166 -21.15 5.40 -12.94
N ALA A 167 -19.83 5.43 -13.17
CA ALA A 167 -19.18 6.45 -14.02
C ALA A 167 -19.63 6.33 -15.48
N ALA A 168 -19.78 5.11 -16.00
CA ALA A 168 -20.33 4.90 -17.36
C ALA A 168 -21.77 5.44 -17.48
N ARG A 169 -22.60 5.25 -16.46
CA ARG A 169 -23.95 5.84 -16.40
C ARG A 169 -23.91 7.38 -16.43
N GLU A 170 -23.02 8.00 -15.68
CA GLU A 170 -22.90 9.46 -15.67
C GLU A 170 -22.30 10.00 -16.98
N CYS A 171 -21.39 9.27 -17.60
CA CYS A 171 -20.89 9.59 -18.94
C CYS A 171 -21.99 9.51 -19.99
N ASP A 172 -22.84 8.47 -19.97
CA ASP A 172 -23.99 8.34 -20.84
C ASP A 172 -24.95 9.52 -20.63
N ARG A 173 -25.26 9.85 -19.38
CA ARG A 173 -26.10 11.01 -19.05
C ARG A 173 -25.52 12.33 -19.57
N TYR A 174 -24.22 12.51 -19.47
CA TYR A 174 -23.54 13.69 -19.99
C TYR A 174 -23.64 13.80 -21.50
N LEU A 175 -23.49 12.70 -22.22
CA LEU A 175 -23.55 12.69 -23.68
C LEU A 175 -24.96 12.75 -24.24
N MET A 176 -25.94 12.11 -23.59
CA MET A 176 -27.32 11.94 -24.08
C MET A 176 -28.33 12.90 -23.42
N GLY A 177 -27.92 13.57 -22.33
CA GLY A 177 -28.83 14.39 -21.51
C GLY A 177 -29.63 13.59 -20.49
N GLU A 178 -29.91 12.33 -20.76
CA GLU A 178 -30.56 11.36 -19.87
C GLU A 178 -29.92 9.99 -20.01
N THR A 179 -30.23 9.07 -19.11
CA THR A 179 -29.64 7.71 -19.17
C THR A 179 -30.67 6.68 -18.72
N SER A 180 -30.69 5.54 -19.38
CA SER A 180 -31.41 4.33 -18.98
C SER A 180 -30.47 3.28 -18.33
N LEU A 181 -29.20 3.57 -18.18
CA LEU A 181 -28.24 2.67 -17.54
C LEU A 181 -28.50 2.59 -16.02
N PRO A 182 -28.35 1.40 -15.41
CA PRO A 182 -28.59 1.15 -14.00
C PRO A 182 -27.58 1.84 -13.08
#